data_f5b22bb0bf0cf5d78f0a64bec40e3d10
#
_entry.id   f5b22bb0bf0cf5d78f0a64bec40e3d10
#
_cell.length_a   1.000
_cell.length_b   1.000
_cell.length_c   1.000
_cell.angle_alpha   90.00
_cell.angle_beta   90.00
_cell.angle_gamma   90.00
#
_symmetry.space_group_name_H-M   'P 1'
#
loop_
_entity.id
_entity.type
_entity.pdbx_description
1 polymer ?
#
loop_
_entity_poly.entity_id
_entity_poly.type
_entity_poly.pdbx_seq_one_letter_code
_entity_poly.pdbx_strand_id
1 'polypeptide(L)'
;NIVPMHMPGAKRNSELIGRYMDDMPAPYDIDITEIDGFDNMHNADGMIKKAFEKTAALYGADESLFLVNGSTAGNMAAICGVTDKGDSIIVARNCHISVYNAIILNELDVNYVYPQYDDEYGYYKGISLREIN
;
A
#
# COMPACT_ATOMS: atom_id res chain seq x y z
N ASN A 1 -2.95 30.74 6.63
CA ASN A 1 -2.55 29.85 5.53
C ASN A 1 -2.15 28.49 6.11
N ILE A 2 -2.90 27.45 5.76
CA ILE A 2 -2.59 26.07 6.18
C ILE A 2 -1.83 25.41 5.02
N VAL A 3 -0.64 24.89 5.32
CA VAL A 3 0.14 24.10 4.36
C VAL A 3 -0.36 22.66 4.40
N PRO A 4 -0.91 22.11 3.30
CA PRO A 4 -1.42 20.75 3.28
C PRO A 4 -0.27 19.73 3.24
N MET A 5 -0.10 18.99 4.32
CA MET A 5 0.95 17.97 4.45
C MET A 5 0.44 16.54 4.26
N HIS A 6 -0.85 16.37 3.97
CA HIS A 6 -1.44 15.06 3.69
C HIS A 6 -1.10 14.57 2.27
N MET A 7 -1.18 13.28 2.05
CA MET A 7 -1.30 12.72 0.70
C MET A 7 -2.72 12.97 0.17
N PRO A 8 -2.94 13.17 -1.14
CA PRO A 8 -2.04 13.03 -2.29
C PRO A 8 -1.04 14.18 -2.48
N GLY A 9 -0.02 13.90 -3.32
CA GLY A 9 1.10 14.80 -3.58
C GLY A 9 0.74 16.14 -4.21
N ALA A 10 -0.38 16.26 -4.90
CA ALA A 10 -0.85 17.50 -5.55
C ALA A 10 -1.09 18.67 -4.58
N LYS A 11 -1.35 18.38 -3.29
CA LYS A 11 -1.46 19.36 -2.20
C LYS A 11 -2.41 20.53 -2.50
N ARG A 12 -3.44 20.31 -3.33
CA ARG A 12 -4.36 21.34 -3.84
C ARG A 12 -3.65 22.47 -4.58
N ASN A 13 -2.53 22.18 -5.23
CA ASN A 13 -1.78 23.16 -6.01
C ASN A 13 -2.17 23.06 -7.47
N SER A 14 -3.15 23.89 -7.87
CA SER A 14 -3.64 23.94 -9.24
C SER A 14 -2.60 24.42 -10.27
N GLU A 15 -1.64 25.25 -9.85
CA GLU A 15 -0.55 25.68 -10.74
C GLU A 15 0.38 24.51 -11.07
N LEU A 16 0.69 23.67 -10.08
CA LEU A 16 1.52 22.50 -10.28
C LEU A 16 0.80 21.46 -11.13
N ILE A 17 -0.46 21.17 -10.82
CA ILE A 17 -1.29 20.23 -11.58
C ILE A 17 -1.49 20.72 -13.01
N GLY A 18 -1.89 21.99 -13.21
CA GLY A 18 -2.10 22.57 -14.53
C GLY A 18 -0.84 22.50 -15.40
N ARG A 19 0.32 22.79 -14.84
CA ARG A 19 1.59 22.78 -15.59
C ARG A 19 1.95 21.40 -16.16
N TYR A 20 1.53 20.30 -15.52
CA TYR A 20 1.84 18.95 -15.95
C TYR A 20 0.65 18.23 -16.60
N MET A 21 -0.54 18.80 -16.56
CA MET A 21 -1.77 18.15 -17.00
C MET A 21 -2.53 18.93 -18.08
N ASP A 22 -2.01 20.06 -18.56
CA ASP A 22 -2.66 20.85 -19.61
C ASP A 22 -2.87 20.04 -20.92
N ASP A 23 -2.02 19.06 -21.16
CA ASP A 23 -2.08 18.17 -22.32
C ASP A 23 -2.73 16.80 -21.99
N MET A 24 -3.19 16.57 -20.75
CA MET A 24 -3.85 15.32 -20.40
C MET A 24 -5.34 15.38 -20.67
N PRO A 25 -5.92 14.34 -21.26
CA PRO A 25 -7.37 14.24 -21.44
C PRO A 25 -8.09 14.26 -20.09
N ALA A 26 -9.34 14.72 -20.09
CA ALA A 26 -10.17 14.66 -18.89
C ALA A 26 -10.28 13.21 -18.38
N PRO A 27 -10.42 12.97 -17.07
CA PRO A 27 -10.50 11.61 -16.54
C PRO A 27 -11.53 10.72 -17.27
N TYR A 28 -12.63 11.30 -17.71
CA TYR A 28 -13.67 10.60 -18.47
C TYR A 28 -13.25 10.18 -19.89
N ASP A 29 -12.24 10.83 -20.46
CA ASP A 29 -11.75 10.53 -21.81
C ASP A 29 -10.75 9.36 -21.79
N ILE A 30 -10.18 9.05 -20.63
CA ILE A 30 -9.21 7.97 -20.43
C ILE A 30 -9.79 6.82 -19.59
N ASP A 31 -11.00 6.97 -19.07
CA ASP A 31 -11.68 5.90 -18.33
C ASP A 31 -12.23 4.87 -19.33
N ILE A 32 -11.73 3.64 -19.21
CA ILE A 32 -12.07 2.56 -20.13
C ILE A 32 -12.19 1.24 -19.36
N THR A 33 -13.12 0.41 -19.78
CA THR A 33 -13.33 -0.93 -19.24
C THR A 33 -12.56 -2.00 -20.01
N GLU A 34 -12.67 -3.27 -19.59
CA GLU A 34 -12.04 -4.43 -20.24
C GLU A 34 -12.75 -4.74 -21.57
N ILE A 35 -12.38 -4.03 -22.63
CA ILE A 35 -12.86 -4.27 -23.99
C ILE A 35 -11.74 -4.85 -24.86
N ASP A 36 -12.09 -5.44 -26.01
CA ASP A 36 -11.14 -6.03 -26.95
C ASP A 36 -10.04 -5.02 -27.33
N GLY A 37 -8.78 -5.45 -27.16
CA GLY A 37 -7.60 -4.62 -27.41
C GLY A 37 -7.09 -3.86 -26.17
N PHE A 38 -7.82 -3.90 -25.05
CA PHE A 38 -7.38 -3.44 -23.73
C PHE A 38 -7.26 -4.63 -22.78
N ASP A 39 -6.40 -4.52 -21.81
CA ASP A 39 -6.09 -5.59 -20.86
C ASP A 39 -7.04 -5.57 -19.67
N ASN A 40 -7.02 -6.62 -18.84
CA ASN A 40 -7.81 -6.75 -17.63
C ASN A 40 -6.89 -6.91 -16.42
N MET A 41 -7.05 -6.05 -15.41
CA MET A 41 -6.20 -6.06 -14.20
C MET A 41 -6.25 -7.40 -13.45
N HIS A 42 -7.40 -8.07 -13.43
CA HIS A 42 -7.62 -9.32 -12.70
C HIS A 42 -7.37 -10.58 -13.54
N ASN A 43 -7.17 -10.43 -14.86
CA ASN A 43 -6.82 -11.51 -15.77
C ASN A 43 -5.92 -10.97 -16.88
N ALA A 44 -4.78 -10.42 -16.47
CA ALA A 44 -3.86 -9.72 -17.35
C ALA A 44 -3.21 -10.67 -18.37
N ASP A 45 -3.30 -10.33 -19.65
CA ASP A 45 -2.66 -11.09 -20.73
C ASP A 45 -1.87 -10.21 -21.72
N GLY A 46 -2.02 -8.89 -21.61
CA GLY A 46 -1.46 -7.89 -22.50
C GLY A 46 -0.43 -6.95 -21.89
N MET A 47 -0.73 -5.64 -21.91
CA MET A 47 0.17 -4.60 -21.42
C MET A 47 0.32 -4.59 -19.90
N ILE A 48 -0.74 -4.92 -19.18
CA ILE A 48 -0.72 -5.01 -17.72
C ILE A 48 0.15 -6.18 -17.27
N LYS A 49 0.01 -7.34 -17.92
CA LYS A 49 0.89 -8.49 -17.67
C LYS A 49 2.36 -8.14 -17.86
N LYS A 50 2.71 -7.48 -18.96
CA LYS A 50 4.08 -7.03 -19.22
C LYS A 50 4.58 -6.04 -18.15
N ALA A 51 3.70 -5.19 -17.63
CA ALA A 51 4.03 -4.28 -16.53
C ALA A 51 4.30 -5.04 -15.22
N PHE A 52 3.50 -6.07 -14.90
CA PHE A 52 3.73 -6.95 -13.76
C PHE A 52 5.07 -7.68 -13.87
N GLU A 53 5.35 -8.32 -15.01
CA GLU A 53 6.60 -9.04 -15.28
C GLU A 53 7.82 -8.13 -15.16
N LYS A 54 7.74 -6.91 -15.73
CA LYS A 54 8.81 -5.91 -15.64
C LYS A 54 9.04 -5.44 -14.21
N THR A 55 7.97 -5.28 -13.44
CA THR A 55 8.06 -4.89 -12.03
C THR A 55 8.66 -6.02 -11.20
N ALA A 56 8.22 -7.26 -11.40
CA ALA A 56 8.78 -8.42 -10.73
C ALA A 56 10.30 -8.53 -11.01
N ALA A 57 10.72 -8.42 -12.27
CA ALA A 57 12.14 -8.44 -12.64
C ALA A 57 12.95 -7.32 -11.98
N LEU A 58 12.39 -6.10 -11.89
CA LEU A 58 13.06 -4.95 -11.27
C LEU A 58 13.31 -5.15 -9.77
N TYR A 59 12.36 -5.76 -9.08
CA TYR A 59 12.41 -6.00 -7.62
C TYR A 59 12.99 -7.37 -7.26
N GLY A 60 13.29 -8.23 -8.24
CA GLY A 60 13.76 -9.59 -8.01
C GLY A 60 12.73 -10.48 -7.34
N ALA A 61 11.45 -10.24 -7.59
CA ALA A 61 10.33 -11.03 -7.10
C ALA A 61 9.89 -12.07 -8.14
N ASP A 62 9.28 -13.16 -7.69
CA ASP A 62 8.71 -14.16 -8.58
C ASP A 62 7.51 -13.61 -9.35
N GLU A 63 6.67 -12.82 -8.66
CA GLU A 63 5.49 -12.15 -9.21
C GLU A 63 5.32 -10.75 -8.61
N SER A 64 4.66 -9.87 -9.35
CA SER A 64 4.22 -8.55 -8.88
C SER A 64 2.83 -8.25 -9.37
N LEU A 65 2.00 -7.68 -8.51
CA LEU A 65 0.63 -7.29 -8.83
C LEU A 65 0.40 -5.83 -8.41
N PHE A 66 -0.31 -5.07 -9.22
CA PHE A 66 -0.71 -3.71 -8.87
C PHE A 66 -2.03 -3.73 -8.07
N LEU A 67 -2.06 -2.93 -7.02
CA LEU A 67 -3.22 -2.86 -6.14
C LEU A 67 -4.18 -1.76 -6.59
N VAL A 68 -5.46 -2.08 -6.74
CA VAL A 68 -6.50 -1.11 -7.12
C VAL A 68 -7.14 -0.41 -5.91
N ASN A 69 -7.05 -1.01 -4.72
CA ASN A 69 -7.62 -0.47 -3.48
C ASN A 69 -6.54 0.02 -2.49
N GLY A 70 -5.41 0.48 -3.01
CA GLY A 70 -4.31 1.04 -2.23
C GLY A 70 -3.58 0.01 -1.37
N SER A 71 -2.54 0.48 -0.67
CA SER A 71 -1.70 -0.37 0.19
C SER A 71 -2.45 -0.98 1.38
N THR A 72 -3.57 -0.42 1.79
CA THR A 72 -4.45 -1.02 2.80
C THR A 72 -4.92 -2.41 2.37
N ALA A 73 -5.42 -2.54 1.14
CA ALA A 73 -5.83 -3.83 0.59
C ALA A 73 -4.64 -4.79 0.48
N GLY A 74 -3.47 -4.28 0.08
CA GLY A 74 -2.25 -5.08 0.00
C GLY A 74 -1.80 -5.62 1.34
N ASN A 75 -1.79 -4.80 2.39
CA ASN A 75 -1.44 -5.24 3.74
C ASN A 75 -2.41 -6.31 4.25
N MET A 76 -3.70 -6.09 4.04
CA MET A 76 -4.72 -7.07 4.43
C MET A 76 -4.58 -8.38 3.65
N ALA A 77 -4.40 -8.30 2.34
CA ALA A 77 -4.22 -9.48 1.49
C ALA A 77 -2.95 -10.28 1.88
N ALA A 78 -1.84 -9.59 2.14
CA ALA A 78 -0.59 -10.22 2.54
C ALA A 78 -0.72 -10.95 3.89
N ILE A 79 -1.33 -10.32 4.89
CA ILE A 79 -1.50 -10.93 6.21
C ILE A 79 -2.50 -12.09 6.12
N CYS A 80 -3.69 -11.84 5.58
CA CYS A 80 -4.73 -12.86 5.49
C CYS A 80 -4.36 -14.03 4.55
N GLY A 81 -3.48 -13.81 3.58
CA GLY A 81 -3.04 -14.85 2.66
C GLY A 81 -2.01 -15.82 3.26
N VAL A 82 -1.36 -15.47 4.36
CA VAL A 82 -0.33 -16.30 5.02
C VAL A 82 -0.69 -16.72 6.43
N THR A 83 -1.88 -16.36 6.91
CA THR A 83 -2.36 -16.71 8.25
C THR A 83 -3.73 -17.33 8.21
N ASP A 84 -3.96 -18.29 9.09
CA ASP A 84 -5.26 -18.86 9.38
C ASP A 84 -5.85 -18.28 10.68
N LYS A 85 -7.15 -18.48 10.88
CA LYS A 85 -7.85 -18.06 12.10
C LYS A 85 -7.19 -18.65 13.33
N GLY A 86 -6.81 -17.78 14.27
CA GLY A 86 -6.19 -18.14 15.54
C GLY A 86 -4.66 -18.30 15.47
N ASP A 87 -4.06 -18.06 14.33
CA ASP A 87 -2.60 -17.98 14.22
C ASP A 87 -2.04 -16.81 15.04
N SER A 88 -0.80 -16.95 15.51
CA SER A 88 -0.10 -15.91 16.24
C SER A 88 0.67 -14.98 15.30
N ILE A 89 0.59 -13.68 15.56
CA ILE A 89 1.32 -12.66 14.81
C ILE A 89 2.08 -11.73 15.77
N ILE A 90 3.29 -11.33 15.37
CA ILE A 90 4.07 -10.29 16.06
C ILE A 90 3.97 -8.99 15.25
N VAL A 91 3.53 -7.92 15.87
CA VAL A 91 3.35 -6.63 15.20
C VAL A 91 3.87 -5.47 16.04
N ALA A 92 4.38 -4.44 15.34
CA ALA A 92 4.72 -3.18 15.99
C ALA A 92 3.46 -2.48 16.49
N ARG A 93 3.47 -2.01 17.75
CA ARG A 93 2.29 -1.33 18.34
C ARG A 93 1.87 -0.06 17.59
N ASN A 94 2.79 0.56 16.86
CA ASN A 94 2.55 1.74 16.01
C ASN A 94 2.34 1.39 14.53
N CYS A 95 1.97 0.15 14.20
CA CYS A 95 1.68 -0.22 12.82
C CYS A 95 0.43 0.49 12.27
N HIS A 96 0.29 0.50 10.97
CA HIS A 96 -0.85 1.12 10.29
C HIS A 96 -2.15 0.37 10.59
N ILE A 97 -3.28 1.10 10.60
CA ILE A 97 -4.62 0.55 10.90
C ILE A 97 -5.00 -0.67 10.03
N SER A 98 -4.49 -0.76 8.80
CA SER A 98 -4.73 -1.91 7.92
C SER A 98 -4.22 -3.24 8.49
N VAL A 99 -3.14 -3.20 9.27
CA VAL A 99 -2.62 -4.39 9.96
C VAL A 99 -3.59 -4.83 11.05
N TYR A 100 -4.10 -3.88 11.86
CA TYR A 100 -5.13 -4.18 12.86
C TYR A 100 -6.40 -4.74 12.25
N ASN A 101 -6.82 -4.20 11.09
CA ASN A 101 -7.99 -4.70 10.39
C ASN A 101 -7.80 -6.17 9.92
N ALA A 102 -6.62 -6.53 9.43
CA ALA A 102 -6.32 -7.91 9.05
C ALA A 102 -6.29 -8.86 10.27
N ILE A 103 -5.72 -8.40 11.40
CA ILE A 103 -5.71 -9.13 12.66
C ILE A 103 -7.15 -9.44 13.13
N ILE A 104 -8.02 -8.44 13.11
CA ILE A 104 -9.43 -8.60 13.50
C ILE A 104 -10.16 -9.53 12.54
N LEU A 105 -9.93 -9.37 11.23
CA LEU A 105 -10.60 -10.15 10.20
C LEU A 105 -10.28 -11.65 10.31
N ASN A 106 -9.00 -11.99 10.54
CA ASN A 106 -8.54 -13.37 10.71
C ASN A 106 -8.54 -13.86 12.17
N GLU A 107 -9.05 -13.06 13.11
CA GLU A 107 -9.10 -13.41 14.55
C GLU A 107 -7.73 -13.91 15.05
N LEU A 108 -6.65 -13.18 14.72
CA LEU A 108 -5.28 -13.57 15.06
C LEU A 108 -4.96 -13.31 16.53
N ASP A 109 -4.10 -14.16 17.12
CA ASP A 109 -3.49 -13.93 18.42
C ASP A 109 -2.30 -12.98 18.29
N VAL A 110 -2.30 -11.87 19.03
CA VAL A 110 -1.40 -10.74 18.76
C VAL A 110 -0.36 -10.57 19.85
N ASN A 111 0.90 -10.60 19.44
CA ASN A 111 2.04 -10.22 20.27
C ASN A 111 2.57 -8.86 19.82
N TYR A 112 2.46 -7.85 20.70
CA TYR A 112 2.91 -6.50 20.39
C TYR A 112 4.37 -6.29 20.77
N VAL A 113 5.13 -5.72 19.83
CA VAL A 113 6.45 -5.13 20.12
C VAL A 113 6.35 -3.61 20.11
N TYR A 114 7.03 -2.96 21.05
CA TYR A 114 6.90 -1.54 21.24
C TYR A 114 8.13 -0.81 20.68
N PRO A 115 7.92 0.20 19.79
CA PRO A 115 9.01 1.04 19.34
C PRO A 115 9.54 1.90 20.50
N GLN A 116 10.82 2.18 20.48
CA GLN A 116 11.42 3.13 21.41
C GLN A 116 10.83 4.52 21.17
N TYR A 117 10.65 5.29 22.24
CA TYR A 117 10.21 6.68 22.14
C TYR A 117 11.35 7.63 22.43
N ASP A 118 11.42 8.72 21.70
CA ASP A 118 12.36 9.81 21.90
C ASP A 118 11.64 10.96 22.61
N ASP A 119 11.95 11.16 23.89
CA ASP A 119 11.32 12.21 24.69
C ASP A 119 11.79 13.62 24.30
N GLU A 120 12.98 13.74 23.72
CA GLU A 120 13.54 15.04 23.32
C GLU A 120 12.82 15.60 22.09
N TYR A 121 12.58 14.74 21.11
CA TYR A 121 11.98 15.15 19.83
C TYR A 121 10.52 14.69 19.66
N GLY A 122 10.00 13.91 20.59
CA GLY A 122 8.59 13.51 20.60
C GLY A 122 8.18 12.54 19.47
N TYR A 123 9.04 11.61 19.06
CA TYR A 123 8.73 10.64 18.01
C TYR A 123 9.08 9.20 18.41
N TYR A 124 8.46 8.24 17.71
CA TYR A 124 8.81 6.84 17.86
C TYR A 124 10.00 6.46 16.99
N LYS A 125 11.00 5.84 17.61
CA LYS A 125 12.18 5.25 16.96
C LYS A 125 11.87 3.85 16.42
N GLY A 126 12.90 3.13 16.01
CA GLY A 126 12.79 1.72 15.64
C GLY A 126 12.53 0.80 16.83
N ILE A 127 12.25 -0.46 16.54
CA ILE A 127 12.13 -1.53 17.54
C ILE A 127 13.53 -2.06 17.84
N SER A 128 13.86 -2.21 19.12
CA SER A 128 15.12 -2.82 19.48
C SER A 128 15.08 -4.34 19.35
N LEU A 129 16.21 -4.98 19.06
CA LEU A 129 16.32 -6.44 19.01
C LEU A 129 15.95 -7.11 20.34
N ARG A 130 16.04 -6.37 21.46
CA ARG A 130 15.67 -6.89 22.79
C ARG A 130 14.16 -7.04 22.98
N GLU A 131 13.38 -6.29 22.21
CA GLU A 131 11.91 -6.37 22.26
C GLU A 131 11.38 -7.60 21.45
N ILE A 132 12.22 -8.19 20.60
CA ILE A 132 11.85 -9.31 19.73
C ILE A 132 12.29 -10.66 20.34
N ASN A 133 13.24 -10.64 21.26
CA ASN A 133 13.78 -11.81 21.97
C ASN A 133 13.11 -11.98 23.33
#